data_9f5690487377e209bc5e3ecc747a52a7
#
_entry.id   9f5690487377e209bc5e3ecc747a52a7
#
_cell.length_a   1.000
_cell.length_b   1.000
_cell.length_c   1.000
_cell.angle_alpha   90.00
_cell.angle_beta   90.00
_cell.angle_gamma   90.00
#
_symmetry.space_group_name_H-M   'P 1'
#
loop_
_entity.id
_entity.type
_entity.pdbx_description
1 polymer ?
#
loop_
_entity_poly.entity_id
_entity_poly.type
_entity_poly.pdbx_seq_one_letter_code
_entity_poly.pdbx_strand_id
1 'polypeptide(L)'
;MTIKIVILGVLNLALVAGFYLLLRKPGRLSYYHQGRWWLTWLSVAVITLMDELTSVFYAPAEAYRFIGPSAILFIAFTAVFIHYMTTRLVEIAEILEHHGLIGGGVYSFSYLVLGPVVSFIAVASIMVDYILTACISAVSAVANATSFFTLTDPQKIIVVLAIIWGVAGLNILGIKENARFTFMIFIAAAFVMVNLIASGLISLDGQSLGQMKTAAQHTSSHLQTGSWVRNYGNFISSVAFCILAYSGVESVLQTAGFVRSWREIRKAYTFLALTVGIVTPLVAALVLSTNIDFKAHEGDLITHWATLLNGVPFGVAVAALASFTLTMAVNTAFVASSELMERVAHRYGFHWLIATSRRQSLYRIHLLSALF
;
A
#
# COMPACT_ATOMS: atom_id res chain seq x y z
N MET A 1 -6.85 0.88 -33.11
CA MET A 1 -7.87 1.41 -32.17
C MET A 1 -8.96 0.38 -31.85
N THR A 2 -9.57 -0.27 -32.82
CA THR A 2 -10.70 -1.22 -32.61
C THR A 2 -10.34 -2.43 -31.74
N ILE A 3 -9.18 -3.05 -31.94
CA ILE A 3 -8.73 -4.23 -31.17
C ILE A 3 -8.54 -3.88 -29.68
N LYS A 4 -7.94 -2.74 -29.38
CA LYS A 4 -7.75 -2.28 -28.00
C LYS A 4 -9.10 -2.13 -27.27
N ILE A 5 -10.08 -1.48 -27.91
CA ILE A 5 -11.42 -1.32 -27.36
C ILE A 5 -12.10 -2.65 -27.09
N VAL A 6 -11.97 -3.62 -28.01
CA VAL A 6 -12.56 -4.96 -27.85
C VAL A 6 -11.91 -5.69 -26.68
N ILE A 7 -10.57 -5.69 -26.57
CA ILE A 7 -9.84 -6.32 -25.46
C ILE A 7 -10.28 -5.72 -24.11
N LEU A 8 -10.27 -4.39 -24.00
CA LEU A 8 -10.67 -3.70 -22.77
C LEU A 8 -12.15 -3.98 -22.45
N GLY A 9 -13.03 -4.02 -23.46
CA GLY A 9 -14.44 -4.38 -23.29
C GLY A 9 -14.63 -5.78 -22.70
N VAL A 10 -13.94 -6.79 -23.26
CA VAL A 10 -13.99 -8.18 -22.76
C VAL A 10 -13.45 -8.28 -21.34
N LEU A 11 -12.31 -7.61 -21.03
CA LEU A 11 -11.74 -7.60 -19.69
C LEU A 11 -12.68 -6.95 -18.66
N ASN A 12 -13.29 -5.83 -19.01
CA ASN A 12 -14.24 -5.15 -18.12
C ASN A 12 -15.51 -6.00 -17.89
N LEU A 13 -16.04 -6.67 -18.92
CA LEU A 13 -17.15 -7.59 -18.76
C LEU A 13 -16.77 -8.79 -17.86
N ALA A 14 -15.58 -9.33 -18.01
CA ALA A 14 -15.07 -10.40 -17.15
C ALA A 14 -14.95 -9.94 -15.68
N LEU A 15 -14.46 -8.70 -15.42
CA LEU A 15 -14.42 -8.12 -14.09
C LEU A 15 -15.82 -7.95 -13.50
N VAL A 16 -16.78 -7.39 -14.26
CA VAL A 16 -18.19 -7.27 -13.80
C VAL A 16 -18.75 -8.62 -13.42
N ALA A 17 -18.59 -9.63 -14.29
CA ALA A 17 -19.05 -10.98 -14.02
C ALA A 17 -18.37 -11.58 -12.77
N GLY A 18 -17.05 -11.42 -12.63
CA GLY A 18 -16.29 -11.89 -11.49
C GLY A 18 -16.76 -11.27 -10.18
N PHE A 19 -16.91 -9.94 -10.11
CA PHE A 19 -17.43 -9.25 -8.93
C PHE A 19 -18.88 -9.59 -8.63
N TYR A 20 -19.73 -9.72 -9.64
CA TYR A 20 -21.11 -10.18 -9.47
C TYR A 20 -21.17 -11.58 -8.81
N LEU A 21 -20.40 -12.54 -9.32
CA LEU A 21 -20.31 -13.89 -8.75
C LEU A 21 -19.74 -13.89 -7.33
N LEU A 22 -18.78 -13.00 -7.05
CA LEU A 22 -18.19 -12.83 -5.73
C LEU A 22 -19.22 -12.30 -4.72
N LEU A 23 -19.98 -11.28 -5.10
CA LEU A 23 -20.93 -10.61 -4.21
C LEU A 23 -22.25 -11.38 -4.04
N ARG A 24 -22.59 -12.30 -4.96
CA ARG A 24 -23.83 -13.10 -4.90
C ARG A 24 -23.96 -13.95 -3.64
N LYS A 25 -22.81 -14.33 -3.01
CA LYS A 25 -22.81 -15.17 -1.81
C LYS A 25 -22.84 -14.32 -0.55
N PRO A 26 -23.84 -14.45 0.34
CA PRO A 26 -23.88 -13.73 1.62
C PRO A 26 -22.70 -14.14 2.51
N GLY A 27 -22.28 -13.23 3.41
CA GLY A 27 -21.20 -13.50 4.37
C GLY A 27 -19.77 -13.50 3.80
N ARG A 28 -19.58 -13.01 2.56
CA ARG A 28 -18.23 -12.95 1.93
C ARG A 28 -17.31 -11.93 2.56
N LEU A 29 -17.85 -10.85 3.14
CA LEU A 29 -17.06 -9.80 3.76
C LEU A 29 -17.01 -9.95 5.27
N SER A 30 -18.13 -10.25 5.91
CA SER A 30 -18.21 -10.43 7.35
C SER A 30 -19.33 -11.39 7.70
N TYR A 31 -19.21 -12.05 8.84
CA TYR A 31 -20.23 -12.95 9.38
C TYR A 31 -20.35 -12.81 10.90
N TYR A 32 -21.56 -13.09 11.41
CA TYR A 32 -21.84 -13.05 12.84
C TYR A 32 -21.71 -14.46 13.43
N HIS A 33 -20.91 -14.58 14.50
CA HIS A 33 -20.73 -15.85 15.20
C HIS A 33 -20.43 -15.62 16.67
N GLN A 34 -21.13 -16.34 17.56
CA GLN A 34 -20.95 -16.29 19.01
C GLN A 34 -20.95 -14.85 19.61
N GLY A 35 -21.93 -14.04 19.23
CA GLY A 35 -22.08 -12.69 19.78
C GLY A 35 -21.15 -11.63 19.19
N ARG A 36 -20.30 -11.97 18.24
CA ARG A 36 -19.32 -11.06 17.63
C ARG A 36 -19.35 -11.11 16.11
N TRP A 37 -19.10 -9.95 15.47
CA TRP A 37 -18.83 -9.84 14.03
C TRP A 37 -17.38 -10.14 13.73
N TRP A 38 -17.15 -11.04 12.79
CA TRP A 38 -15.84 -11.43 12.30
C TRP A 38 -15.67 -11.01 10.83
N LEU A 39 -14.48 -10.53 10.49
CA LEU A 39 -14.10 -10.31 9.10
C LEU A 39 -13.69 -11.63 8.46
N THR A 40 -13.91 -11.74 7.15
CA THR A 40 -13.35 -12.83 6.35
C THR A 40 -11.96 -12.46 5.88
N TRP A 41 -11.20 -13.44 5.40
CA TRP A 41 -9.92 -13.20 4.76
C TRP A 41 -10.01 -12.19 3.62
N LEU A 42 -11.11 -12.18 2.87
CA LEU A 42 -11.32 -11.25 1.76
C LEU A 42 -11.42 -9.80 2.25
N SER A 43 -12.16 -9.55 3.33
CA SER A 43 -12.24 -8.20 3.90
C SER A 43 -10.90 -7.73 4.43
N VAL A 44 -10.16 -8.59 5.13
CA VAL A 44 -8.80 -8.27 5.60
C VAL A 44 -7.91 -7.95 4.39
N ALA A 45 -7.89 -8.84 3.39
CA ALA A 45 -7.09 -8.64 2.18
C ALA A 45 -7.44 -7.34 1.46
N VAL A 46 -8.72 -7.01 1.31
CA VAL A 46 -9.16 -5.79 0.61
C VAL A 46 -8.79 -4.53 1.40
N ILE A 47 -8.97 -4.53 2.72
CA ILE A 47 -8.60 -3.38 3.57
C ILE A 47 -7.10 -3.12 3.46
N THR A 48 -6.27 -4.16 3.58
CA THR A 48 -4.81 -4.03 3.47
C THR A 48 -4.37 -3.71 2.04
N LEU A 49 -5.01 -4.32 1.03
CA LEU A 49 -4.68 -4.06 -0.37
C LEU A 49 -4.88 -2.58 -0.74
N MET A 50 -5.83 -1.89 -0.12
CA MET A 50 -6.01 -0.45 -0.36
C MET A 50 -4.80 0.36 0.10
N ASP A 51 -4.11 -0.07 1.14
CA ASP A 51 -2.86 0.53 1.59
C ASP A 51 -1.69 0.16 0.67
N GLU A 52 -1.44 -1.13 0.46
CA GLU A 52 -0.35 -1.60 -0.39
C GLU A 52 -0.45 -1.15 -1.85
N LEU A 53 -1.67 -1.14 -2.43
CA LEU A 53 -1.87 -0.75 -3.82
C LEU A 53 -1.62 0.74 -4.07
N THR A 54 -1.76 1.57 -3.04
CA THR A 54 -1.49 3.02 -3.17
C THR A 54 -0.03 3.32 -3.44
N SER A 55 0.88 2.44 -3.02
CA SER A 55 2.31 2.56 -3.30
C SER A 55 2.64 2.57 -4.80
N VAL A 56 1.79 1.97 -5.64
CA VAL A 56 1.94 2.01 -7.11
C VAL A 56 1.96 3.45 -7.64
N PHE A 57 1.27 4.39 -6.98
CA PHE A 57 1.17 5.77 -7.47
C PHE A 57 2.41 6.62 -7.21
N TYR A 58 3.27 6.25 -6.24
CA TYR A 58 4.48 7.02 -5.91
C TYR A 58 5.77 6.21 -5.97
N ALA A 59 5.75 4.94 -5.62
CA ALA A 59 6.97 4.16 -5.46
C ALA A 59 7.78 3.99 -6.75
N PRO A 60 7.20 3.82 -7.96
CA PRO A 60 7.99 3.76 -9.19
C PRO A 60 8.79 5.04 -9.45
N ALA A 61 8.18 6.21 -9.23
CA ALA A 61 8.84 7.50 -9.40
C ALA A 61 9.95 7.71 -8.36
N GLU A 62 9.67 7.43 -7.09
CA GLU A 62 10.64 7.53 -6.00
C GLU A 62 11.82 6.56 -6.20
N ALA A 63 11.56 5.30 -6.53
CA ALA A 63 12.64 4.36 -6.81
C ALA A 63 13.50 4.82 -8.00
N TYR A 64 12.87 5.31 -9.08
CA TYR A 64 13.60 5.84 -10.25
C TYR A 64 14.45 7.04 -9.88
N ARG A 65 13.97 7.94 -9.03
CA ARG A 65 14.71 9.11 -8.54
C ARG A 65 16.03 8.73 -7.88
N PHE A 66 16.06 7.65 -7.08
CA PHE A 66 17.24 7.24 -6.32
C PHE A 66 18.17 6.30 -7.08
N ILE A 67 17.64 5.33 -7.83
CA ILE A 67 18.43 4.28 -8.50
C ILE A 67 18.28 4.26 -10.03
N GLY A 68 17.57 5.25 -10.58
CA GLY A 68 17.40 5.41 -12.03
C GLY A 68 16.72 4.20 -12.69
N PRO A 69 17.12 3.84 -13.93
CA PRO A 69 16.50 2.74 -14.67
C PRO A 69 16.54 1.39 -13.96
N SER A 70 17.47 1.19 -13.01
CA SER A 70 17.55 -0.04 -12.20
C SER A 70 16.29 -0.29 -11.36
N ALA A 71 15.46 0.74 -11.11
CA ALA A 71 14.21 0.63 -10.38
C ALA A 71 13.30 -0.47 -10.94
N ILE A 72 13.24 -0.65 -12.26
CA ILE A 72 12.43 -1.68 -12.92
C ILE A 72 12.75 -3.08 -12.37
N LEU A 73 14.03 -3.44 -12.33
CA LEU A 73 14.44 -4.76 -11.87
C LEU A 73 14.42 -4.90 -10.37
N PHE A 74 14.80 -3.86 -9.62
CA PHE A 74 14.81 -3.93 -8.16
C PHE A 74 13.41 -3.96 -7.56
N ILE A 75 12.42 -3.28 -8.14
CA ILE A 75 11.02 -3.41 -7.72
C ILE A 75 10.55 -4.86 -7.93
N ALA A 76 10.82 -5.45 -9.11
CA ALA A 76 10.46 -6.84 -9.38
C ALA A 76 11.19 -7.84 -8.46
N PHE A 77 12.48 -7.62 -8.19
CA PHE A 77 13.24 -8.44 -7.25
C PHE A 77 12.69 -8.33 -5.82
N THR A 78 12.38 -7.11 -5.39
CA THR A 78 11.82 -6.86 -4.06
C THR A 78 10.46 -7.53 -3.89
N ALA A 79 9.64 -7.64 -4.96
CA ALA A 79 8.40 -8.42 -4.92
C ALA A 79 8.62 -9.87 -4.50
N VAL A 80 9.66 -10.53 -5.04
CA VAL A 80 10.01 -11.90 -4.67
C VAL A 80 10.45 -11.98 -3.21
N PHE A 81 11.24 -11.02 -2.75
CA PHE A 81 11.66 -10.94 -1.35
C PHE A 81 10.48 -10.74 -0.40
N ILE A 82 9.56 -9.84 -0.73
CA ILE A 82 8.34 -9.61 0.06
C ILE A 82 7.44 -10.84 0.06
N HIS A 83 7.32 -11.54 -1.06
CA HIS A 83 6.58 -12.81 -1.09
C HIS A 83 7.17 -13.84 -0.10
N TYR A 84 8.49 -13.94 0.00
CA TYR A 84 9.14 -14.76 1.03
C TYR A 84 8.82 -14.25 2.44
N MET A 85 8.88 -12.93 2.67
CA MET A 85 8.55 -12.31 3.96
C MET A 85 7.11 -12.59 4.39
N THR A 86 6.14 -12.57 3.47
CA THR A 86 4.73 -12.89 3.81
C THR A 86 4.56 -14.30 4.35
N THR A 87 5.39 -15.27 3.92
CA THR A 87 5.34 -16.62 4.50
C THR A 87 5.77 -16.61 5.97
N ARG A 88 6.76 -15.79 6.34
CA ARG A 88 7.21 -15.62 7.73
C ARG A 88 6.17 -14.89 8.58
N LEU A 89 5.49 -13.90 8.02
CA LEU A 89 4.40 -13.19 8.70
C LEU A 89 3.21 -14.12 8.99
N VAL A 90 2.93 -15.08 8.11
CA VAL A 90 1.92 -16.14 8.36
C VAL A 90 2.34 -17.05 9.53
N GLU A 91 3.60 -17.44 9.60
CA GLU A 91 4.13 -18.23 10.73
C GLU A 91 4.02 -17.46 12.04
N ILE A 92 4.28 -16.14 12.03
CA ILE A 92 4.08 -15.28 13.19
C ILE A 92 2.61 -15.30 13.64
N ALA A 93 1.66 -15.18 12.70
CA ALA A 93 0.23 -15.24 13.02
C ALA A 93 -0.17 -16.58 13.66
N GLU A 94 0.38 -17.69 13.15
CA GLU A 94 0.17 -19.03 13.68
C GLU A 94 0.71 -19.18 15.10
N ILE A 95 1.96 -18.75 15.34
CA ILE A 95 2.60 -18.80 16.67
C ILE A 95 1.82 -17.97 17.68
N LEU A 96 1.40 -16.75 17.30
CA LEU A 96 0.62 -15.87 18.18
C LEU A 96 -0.72 -16.51 18.57
N GLU A 97 -1.44 -17.14 17.61
CA GLU A 97 -2.70 -17.84 17.91
C GLU A 97 -2.49 -19.02 18.86
N HIS A 98 -1.44 -19.82 18.67
CA HIS A 98 -1.11 -20.94 19.57
C HIS A 98 -0.78 -20.49 21.00
N HIS A 99 -0.28 -19.27 21.18
CA HIS A 99 -0.05 -18.69 22.51
C HIS A 99 -1.25 -17.90 23.05
N GLY A 100 -2.41 -17.94 22.38
CA GLY A 100 -3.60 -17.21 22.80
C GLY A 100 -3.52 -15.69 22.61
N LEU A 101 -2.50 -15.21 21.90
CA LEU A 101 -2.26 -13.80 21.61
C LEU A 101 -2.88 -13.45 20.26
N ILE A 102 -4.20 -13.35 20.22
CA ILE A 102 -4.91 -12.96 19.00
C ILE A 102 -4.75 -11.46 18.78
N GLY A 103 -4.07 -11.09 17.69
CA GLY A 103 -3.75 -9.69 17.35
C GLY A 103 -2.46 -9.20 18.01
N GLY A 104 -2.05 -7.98 17.69
CA GLY A 104 -0.83 -7.36 18.21
C GLY A 104 0.36 -7.41 17.28
N GLY A 105 0.20 -8.06 16.15
CA GLY A 105 1.14 -7.99 15.05
C GLY A 105 2.58 -8.32 15.44
N VAL A 106 3.49 -7.68 14.74
CA VAL A 106 4.94 -7.83 14.91
C VAL A 106 5.40 -7.46 16.33
N TYR A 107 4.74 -6.51 17.00
CA TYR A 107 5.10 -6.13 18.37
C TYR A 107 4.94 -7.28 19.36
N SER A 108 3.77 -7.94 19.38
CA SER A 108 3.50 -9.03 20.31
C SER A 108 4.46 -10.21 20.09
N PHE A 109 4.79 -10.48 18.83
CA PHE A 109 5.77 -11.51 18.47
C PHE A 109 7.19 -11.12 18.91
N SER A 110 7.63 -9.91 18.58
CA SER A 110 8.97 -9.42 18.98
C SER A 110 9.13 -9.44 20.49
N TYR A 111 8.09 -9.07 21.23
CA TYR A 111 8.12 -9.11 22.69
C TYR A 111 8.25 -10.54 23.22
N LEU A 112 7.52 -11.49 22.64
CA LEU A 112 7.55 -12.90 23.05
C LEU A 112 8.91 -13.53 22.81
N VAL A 113 9.54 -13.23 21.67
CA VAL A 113 10.75 -13.92 21.20
C VAL A 113 12.03 -13.15 21.55
N LEU A 114 12.05 -11.84 21.43
CA LEU A 114 13.24 -11.00 21.54
C LEU A 114 13.27 -10.16 22.84
N GLY A 115 12.17 -10.18 23.60
CA GLY A 115 12.06 -9.47 24.87
C GLY A 115 11.73 -7.98 24.74
N PRO A 116 11.60 -7.27 25.89
CA PRO A 116 11.02 -5.93 25.94
C PRO A 116 11.84 -4.85 25.23
N VAL A 117 13.16 -4.91 25.30
CA VAL A 117 14.03 -3.86 24.74
C VAL A 117 13.98 -3.88 23.22
N VAL A 118 14.15 -5.07 22.61
CA VAL A 118 14.14 -5.20 21.15
C VAL A 118 12.74 -4.93 20.59
N SER A 119 11.68 -5.34 21.28
CA SER A 119 10.31 -5.04 20.89
C SER A 119 10.00 -3.54 20.91
N PHE A 120 10.57 -2.80 21.84
CA PHE A 120 10.41 -1.35 21.91
C PHE A 120 11.09 -0.65 20.71
N ILE A 121 12.30 -1.10 20.34
CA ILE A 121 12.98 -0.59 19.14
C ILE A 121 12.17 -0.91 17.88
N ALA A 122 11.63 -2.14 17.77
CA ALA A 122 10.79 -2.53 16.65
C ALA A 122 9.53 -1.65 16.55
N VAL A 123 8.88 -1.36 17.68
CA VAL A 123 7.72 -0.44 17.73
C VAL A 123 8.10 0.96 17.26
N ALA A 124 9.21 1.50 17.75
CA ALA A 124 9.65 2.84 17.35
C ALA A 124 9.90 2.91 15.84
N SER A 125 10.51 1.87 15.26
CA SER A 125 10.74 1.77 13.81
C SER A 125 9.43 1.71 13.01
N ILE A 126 8.48 0.88 13.46
CA ILE A 126 7.15 0.77 12.81
C ILE A 126 6.36 2.07 12.93
N MET A 127 6.45 2.78 14.06
CA MET A 127 5.80 4.09 14.21
C MET A 127 6.35 5.13 13.24
N VAL A 128 7.67 5.16 13.03
CA VAL A 128 8.30 6.03 12.03
C VAL A 128 7.80 5.66 10.62
N ASP A 129 7.71 4.37 10.30
CA ASP A 129 7.18 3.90 9.02
C ASP A 129 5.73 4.38 8.79
N TYR A 130 4.84 4.24 9.77
CA TYR A 130 3.45 4.73 9.64
C TYR A 130 3.35 6.25 9.47
N ILE A 131 4.18 7.03 10.17
CA ILE A 131 4.22 8.48 9.99
C ILE A 131 4.68 8.84 8.57
N LEU A 132 5.77 8.22 8.10
CA LEU A 132 6.29 8.47 6.76
C LEU A 132 5.29 8.03 5.68
N THR A 133 4.62 6.90 5.86
CA THR A 133 3.57 6.41 4.95
C THR A 133 2.39 7.37 4.89
N ALA A 134 1.95 7.91 6.03
CA ALA A 134 0.91 8.93 6.06
C ALA A 134 1.33 10.21 5.31
N CYS A 135 2.55 10.68 5.52
CA CYS A 135 3.08 11.87 4.87
C CYS A 135 3.20 11.70 3.35
N ILE A 136 3.85 10.61 2.88
CA ILE A 136 4.04 10.38 1.45
C ILE A 136 2.70 10.15 0.74
N SER A 137 1.76 9.45 1.39
CA SER A 137 0.42 9.24 0.85
C SER A 137 -0.36 10.54 0.73
N ALA A 138 -0.30 11.43 1.73
CA ALA A 138 -0.97 12.73 1.67
C ALA A 138 -0.37 13.63 0.58
N VAL A 139 0.95 13.68 0.45
CA VAL A 139 1.64 14.44 -0.60
C VAL A 139 1.28 13.90 -1.98
N SER A 140 1.33 12.59 -2.17
CA SER A 140 1.00 11.94 -3.44
C SER A 140 -0.49 12.08 -3.79
N ALA A 141 -1.39 12.07 -2.79
CA ALA A 141 -2.81 12.35 -3.00
C ALA A 141 -3.03 13.73 -3.60
N VAL A 142 -2.37 14.75 -3.06
CA VAL A 142 -2.45 16.13 -3.58
C VAL A 142 -1.81 16.24 -4.96
N ALA A 143 -0.64 15.64 -5.18
CA ALA A 143 0.04 15.66 -6.47
C ALA A 143 -0.84 15.04 -7.58
N ASN A 144 -1.43 13.88 -7.34
CA ASN A 144 -2.35 13.25 -8.30
C ASN A 144 -3.65 14.07 -8.48
N ALA A 145 -4.24 14.61 -7.40
CA ALA A 145 -5.43 15.46 -7.50
C ALA A 145 -5.21 16.72 -8.34
N THR A 146 -3.99 17.25 -8.31
CA THR A 146 -3.62 18.49 -8.99
C THR A 146 -2.97 18.30 -10.35
N SER A 147 -2.94 17.08 -10.90
CA SER A 147 -2.34 16.78 -12.22
C SER A 147 -2.93 17.58 -13.37
N PHE A 148 -4.19 18.03 -13.25
CA PHE A 148 -4.92 18.75 -14.30
C PHE A 148 -5.11 20.24 -14.00
N PHE A 149 -4.61 20.74 -12.88
CA PHE A 149 -4.64 22.16 -12.53
C PHE A 149 -3.46 22.50 -11.62
N THR A 150 -3.00 23.74 -11.68
CA THR A 150 -1.82 24.19 -10.96
C THR A 150 -2.18 24.77 -9.59
N LEU A 151 -1.55 24.26 -8.54
CA LEU A 151 -1.52 24.91 -7.23
C LEU A 151 -0.10 25.42 -6.96
N THR A 152 0.00 26.53 -6.24
CA THR A 152 1.28 26.98 -5.71
C THR A 152 1.76 26.07 -4.59
N ASP A 153 3.07 25.99 -4.35
CA ASP A 153 3.61 25.10 -3.31
C ASP A 153 3.03 25.37 -1.91
N PRO A 154 2.79 26.61 -1.46
CA PRO A 154 2.09 26.86 -0.20
C PRO A 154 0.66 26.29 -0.18
N GLN A 155 -0.08 26.37 -1.30
CA GLN A 155 -1.43 25.79 -1.38
C GLN A 155 -1.40 24.26 -1.30
N LYS A 156 -0.44 23.62 -1.96
CA LYS A 156 -0.27 22.16 -1.85
C LYS A 156 -0.03 21.75 -0.40
N ILE A 157 0.87 22.43 0.32
CA ILE A 157 1.15 22.17 1.72
C ILE A 157 -0.11 22.31 2.58
N ILE A 158 -0.91 23.36 2.37
CA ILE A 158 -2.17 23.57 3.10
C ILE A 158 -3.14 22.40 2.85
N VAL A 159 -3.26 21.93 1.59
CA VAL A 159 -4.14 20.80 1.27
C VAL A 159 -3.63 19.49 1.89
N VAL A 160 -2.31 19.23 1.88
CA VAL A 160 -1.70 18.08 2.55
C VAL A 160 -2.02 18.09 4.04
N LEU A 161 -1.81 19.23 4.70
CA LEU A 161 -2.13 19.37 6.12
C LEU A 161 -3.63 19.20 6.38
N ALA A 162 -4.49 19.72 5.50
CA ALA A 162 -5.94 19.54 5.61
C ALA A 162 -6.35 18.06 5.50
N ILE A 163 -5.69 17.26 4.65
CA ILE A 163 -5.92 15.81 4.57
C ILE A 163 -5.52 15.14 5.88
N ILE A 164 -4.30 15.38 6.37
CA ILE A 164 -3.78 14.76 7.60
C ILE A 164 -4.67 15.09 8.79
N TRP A 165 -4.96 16.38 9.02
CA TRP A 165 -5.81 16.83 10.13
C TRP A 165 -7.27 16.43 9.96
N GLY A 166 -7.78 16.39 8.72
CA GLY A 166 -9.10 15.89 8.41
C GLY A 166 -9.27 14.42 8.78
N VAL A 167 -8.32 13.57 8.37
CA VAL A 167 -8.29 12.15 8.71
C VAL A 167 -8.13 11.94 10.22
N ALA A 168 -7.21 12.67 10.87
CA ALA A 168 -7.07 12.65 12.33
C ALA A 168 -8.37 13.02 13.03
N GLY A 169 -9.05 14.07 12.56
CA GLY A 169 -10.35 14.49 13.08
C GLY A 169 -11.44 13.40 12.97
N LEU A 170 -11.52 12.71 11.83
CA LEU A 170 -12.45 11.58 11.64
C LEU A 170 -12.16 10.46 12.63
N ASN A 171 -10.90 10.11 12.86
CA ASN A 171 -10.50 9.09 13.83
C ASN A 171 -10.78 9.53 15.29
N ILE A 172 -10.52 10.80 15.63
CA ILE A 172 -10.88 11.38 16.93
C ILE A 172 -12.39 11.32 17.18
N LEU A 173 -13.19 11.56 16.14
CA LEU A 173 -14.65 11.43 16.19
C LEU A 173 -15.13 9.96 16.28
N GLY A 174 -14.23 8.98 16.12
CA GLY A 174 -14.55 7.56 16.17
C GLY A 174 -15.34 7.07 14.96
N ILE A 175 -15.16 7.72 13.80
CA ILE A 175 -15.77 7.28 12.54
C ILE A 175 -14.93 6.11 12.03
N LYS A 176 -15.48 4.91 12.17
CA LYS A 176 -14.81 3.68 11.71
C LYS A 176 -14.99 3.48 10.21
N GLU A 177 -13.95 2.99 9.58
CA GLU A 177 -13.99 2.59 8.18
C GLU A 177 -15.05 1.51 7.93
N ASN A 178 -15.84 1.68 6.88
CA ASN A 178 -16.86 0.71 6.52
C ASN A 178 -16.32 -0.26 5.46
N ALA A 179 -16.17 -1.54 5.84
CA ALA A 179 -15.65 -2.58 4.96
C ALA A 179 -16.39 -2.69 3.60
N ARG A 180 -17.68 -2.34 3.52
CA ARG A 180 -18.41 -2.30 2.25
C ARG A 180 -17.99 -1.15 1.37
N PHE A 181 -17.73 0.00 1.97
CA PHE A 181 -17.26 1.18 1.26
C PHE A 181 -15.85 0.96 0.70
N THR A 182 -14.93 0.44 1.52
CA THR A 182 -13.59 0.03 1.09
C THR A 182 -13.64 -0.99 -0.04
N PHE A 183 -14.58 -1.94 0.04
CA PHE A 183 -14.76 -2.93 -1.02
C PHE A 183 -15.26 -2.32 -2.34
N MET A 184 -16.11 -1.30 -2.29
CA MET A 184 -16.52 -0.58 -3.51
C MET A 184 -15.35 0.16 -4.17
N ILE A 185 -14.48 0.77 -3.36
CA ILE A 185 -13.27 1.42 -3.87
C ILE A 185 -12.31 0.39 -4.45
N PHE A 186 -12.15 -0.76 -3.80
CA PHE A 186 -11.38 -1.88 -4.35
C PHE A 186 -11.88 -2.31 -5.74
N ILE A 187 -13.20 -2.40 -5.94
CA ILE A 187 -13.76 -2.69 -7.26
C ILE A 187 -13.34 -1.62 -8.27
N ALA A 188 -13.49 -0.34 -7.93
CA ALA A 188 -13.08 0.76 -8.81
C ALA A 188 -11.56 0.70 -9.11
N ALA A 189 -10.73 0.45 -8.09
CA ALA A 189 -9.29 0.29 -8.23
C ALA A 189 -8.93 -0.89 -9.14
N ALA A 190 -9.61 -2.03 -9.00
CA ALA A 190 -9.40 -3.19 -9.87
C ALA A 190 -9.72 -2.88 -11.35
N PHE A 191 -10.82 -2.16 -11.61
CA PHE A 191 -11.15 -1.72 -12.97
C PHE A 191 -10.07 -0.80 -13.54
N VAL A 192 -9.65 0.21 -12.79
CA VAL A 192 -8.61 1.15 -13.23
C VAL A 192 -7.29 0.43 -13.49
N MET A 193 -6.82 -0.40 -12.55
CA MET A 193 -5.54 -1.10 -12.66
C MET A 193 -5.52 -2.09 -13.81
N VAL A 194 -6.58 -2.88 -14.00
CA VAL A 194 -6.66 -3.83 -15.13
C VAL A 194 -6.65 -3.09 -16.47
N ASN A 195 -7.40 -1.99 -16.60
CA ASN A 195 -7.40 -1.19 -17.82
C ASN A 195 -6.05 -0.50 -18.06
N LEU A 196 -5.39 -0.01 -17.01
CA LEU A 196 -4.07 0.61 -17.07
C LEU A 196 -3.01 -0.40 -17.56
N ILE A 197 -2.95 -1.57 -16.93
CA ILE A 197 -2.01 -2.65 -17.29
C ILE A 197 -2.28 -3.14 -18.72
N ALA A 198 -3.54 -3.46 -19.05
CA ALA A 198 -3.89 -3.93 -20.38
C ALA A 198 -3.54 -2.91 -21.47
N SER A 199 -3.84 -1.62 -21.20
CA SER A 199 -3.49 -0.54 -22.14
C SER A 199 -1.97 -0.38 -22.27
N GLY A 200 -1.23 -0.48 -21.16
CA GLY A 200 0.23 -0.43 -21.16
C GLY A 200 0.85 -1.58 -21.96
N LEU A 201 0.36 -2.81 -21.75
CA LEU A 201 0.83 -3.99 -22.49
C LEU A 201 0.55 -3.90 -23.99
N ILE A 202 -0.63 -3.40 -24.38
CA ILE A 202 -0.98 -3.21 -25.79
C ILE A 202 -0.14 -2.11 -26.44
N SER A 203 0.32 -1.14 -25.67
CA SER A 203 1.10 0.00 -26.14
C SER A 203 2.62 -0.25 -26.10
N LEU A 204 3.07 -1.44 -25.68
CA LEU A 204 4.47 -1.81 -25.71
C LEU A 204 4.99 -1.81 -27.15
N ASP A 205 6.08 -1.09 -27.38
CA ASP A 205 6.78 -1.00 -28.64
C ASP A 205 8.26 -1.42 -28.51
N GLY A 206 8.98 -1.37 -29.63
CA GLY A 206 10.40 -1.70 -29.65
C GLY A 206 11.25 -0.75 -28.81
N GLN A 207 10.82 0.50 -28.63
CA GLN A 207 11.51 1.48 -27.81
C GLN A 207 11.37 1.14 -26.32
N SER A 208 10.18 0.81 -25.87
CA SER A 208 9.91 0.38 -24.48
C SER A 208 10.71 -0.88 -24.11
N LEU A 209 10.76 -1.86 -25.02
CA LEU A 209 11.59 -3.07 -24.84
C LEU A 209 13.09 -2.73 -24.82
N GLY A 210 13.52 -1.77 -25.63
CA GLY A 210 14.89 -1.23 -25.61
C GLY A 210 15.25 -0.60 -24.27
N GLN A 211 14.34 0.19 -23.68
CA GLN A 211 14.54 0.80 -22.38
C GLN A 211 14.62 -0.24 -21.26
N MET A 212 13.77 -1.28 -21.28
CA MET A 212 13.86 -2.40 -20.31
C MET A 212 15.21 -3.12 -20.42
N LYS A 213 15.73 -3.33 -21.64
CA LYS A 213 17.05 -3.93 -21.85
C LYS A 213 18.18 -3.02 -21.34
N THR A 214 18.08 -1.72 -21.57
CA THR A 214 19.04 -0.72 -21.04
C THR A 214 19.00 -0.70 -19.52
N ALA A 215 17.83 -0.80 -18.90
CA ALA A 215 17.69 -0.91 -17.46
C ALA A 215 18.39 -2.16 -16.89
N ALA A 216 18.28 -3.31 -17.58
CA ALA A 216 18.97 -4.52 -17.18
C ALA A 216 20.51 -4.37 -17.29
N GLN A 217 21.00 -3.78 -18.35
CA GLN A 217 22.43 -3.50 -18.52
C GLN A 217 22.94 -2.52 -17.46
N HIS A 218 22.20 -1.43 -17.20
CA HIS A 218 22.54 -0.46 -16.17
C HIS A 218 22.62 -1.12 -14.78
N THR A 219 21.65 -1.98 -14.44
CA THR A 219 21.66 -2.73 -13.18
C THR A 219 22.87 -3.64 -13.06
N SER A 220 23.20 -4.39 -14.12
CA SER A 220 24.37 -5.26 -14.14
C SER A 220 25.67 -4.45 -13.93
N SER A 221 25.85 -3.35 -14.65
CA SER A 221 27.03 -2.49 -14.49
C SER A 221 27.11 -1.90 -13.08
N HIS A 222 25.98 -1.41 -12.52
CA HIS A 222 25.94 -0.81 -11.19
C HIS A 222 26.34 -1.79 -10.07
N LEU A 223 26.07 -3.10 -10.25
CA LEU A 223 26.40 -4.15 -9.30
C LEU A 223 27.78 -4.78 -9.51
N GLN A 224 28.48 -4.45 -10.60
CA GLN A 224 29.78 -5.08 -10.96
C GLN A 224 30.97 -4.11 -10.95
N THR A 225 30.75 -2.81 -10.79
CA THR A 225 31.78 -1.77 -10.98
C THR A 225 32.64 -1.46 -9.76
N GLY A 226 32.53 -2.22 -8.66
CA GLY A 226 33.24 -1.90 -7.44
C GLY A 226 33.81 -3.11 -6.70
N SER A 227 34.40 -2.85 -5.52
CA SER A 227 34.74 -3.92 -4.58
C SER A 227 33.46 -4.67 -4.14
N TRP A 228 33.63 -5.91 -3.67
CA TRP A 228 32.49 -6.71 -3.18
C TRP A 228 31.65 -5.96 -2.14
N VAL A 229 32.28 -5.24 -1.21
CA VAL A 229 31.58 -4.44 -0.17
C VAL A 229 30.74 -3.33 -0.80
N ARG A 230 31.29 -2.63 -1.82
CA ARG A 230 30.57 -1.56 -2.51
C ARG A 230 29.37 -2.12 -3.30
N ASN A 231 29.58 -3.21 -4.02
CA ASN A 231 28.50 -3.84 -4.80
C ASN A 231 27.40 -4.38 -3.92
N TYR A 232 27.74 -4.98 -2.76
CA TYR A 232 26.79 -5.41 -1.75
C TYR A 232 26.02 -4.20 -1.15
N GLY A 233 26.73 -3.12 -0.81
CA GLY A 233 26.12 -1.88 -0.35
C GLY A 233 25.13 -1.30 -1.36
N ASN A 234 25.50 -1.23 -2.64
CA ASN A 234 24.61 -0.78 -3.72
C ASN A 234 23.38 -1.67 -3.85
N PHE A 235 23.55 -2.99 -3.76
CA PHE A 235 22.43 -3.94 -3.81
C PHE A 235 21.45 -3.70 -2.65
N ILE A 236 21.94 -3.65 -1.42
CA ILE A 236 21.10 -3.42 -0.23
C ILE A 236 20.39 -2.08 -0.29
N SER A 237 21.10 -1.02 -0.68
CA SER A 237 20.49 0.32 -0.82
C SER A 237 19.39 0.32 -1.89
N SER A 238 19.62 -0.34 -3.04
CA SER A 238 18.63 -0.42 -4.11
C SER A 238 17.38 -1.20 -3.68
N VAL A 239 17.54 -2.30 -2.94
CA VAL A 239 16.41 -3.03 -2.35
C VAL A 239 15.68 -2.15 -1.33
N ALA A 240 16.41 -1.42 -0.47
CA ALA A 240 15.82 -0.55 0.54
C ALA A 240 14.95 0.56 -0.09
N PHE A 241 15.39 1.18 -1.18
CA PHE A 241 14.56 2.15 -1.92
C PHE A 241 13.31 1.53 -2.56
N CYS A 242 13.38 0.26 -2.97
CA CYS A 242 12.25 -0.42 -3.59
C CYS A 242 11.29 -1.06 -2.58
N ILE A 243 11.66 -1.20 -1.32
CA ILE A 243 10.79 -1.74 -0.26
C ILE A 243 9.54 -0.86 -0.07
N LEU A 244 9.68 0.45 -0.30
CA LEU A 244 8.58 1.41 -0.26
C LEU A 244 7.40 1.01 -1.17
N ALA A 245 7.67 0.29 -2.26
CA ALA A 245 6.64 -0.21 -3.17
C ALA A 245 5.74 -1.29 -2.56
N TYR A 246 6.07 -1.79 -1.37
CA TYR A 246 5.39 -2.88 -0.68
C TYR A 246 5.11 -2.52 0.79
N SER A 247 5.12 -1.22 1.12
CA SER A 247 4.71 -0.72 2.45
C SER A 247 3.27 -1.10 2.72
N GLY A 248 2.96 -1.44 3.97
CA GLY A 248 1.62 -1.85 4.40
C GLY A 248 1.42 -3.38 4.52
N VAL A 249 2.37 -4.21 4.02
CA VAL A 249 2.26 -5.68 4.10
C VAL A 249 2.10 -6.19 5.54
N GLU A 250 2.70 -5.53 6.51
CA GLU A 250 2.61 -5.87 7.94
C GLU A 250 1.22 -5.58 8.54
N SER A 251 0.42 -4.69 7.93
CA SER A 251 -0.88 -4.28 8.44
C SER A 251 -1.91 -5.43 8.48
N VAL A 252 -1.72 -6.48 7.69
CA VAL A 252 -2.51 -7.73 7.78
C VAL A 252 -2.43 -8.35 9.17
N LEU A 253 -1.24 -8.40 9.78
CA LEU A 253 -1.08 -8.93 11.14
C LEU A 253 -1.79 -8.09 12.19
N GLN A 254 -1.91 -6.79 11.97
CA GLN A 254 -2.63 -5.88 12.86
C GLN A 254 -4.12 -6.20 12.87
N THR A 255 -4.68 -6.61 11.71
CA THR A 255 -6.08 -7.00 11.58
C THR A 255 -6.38 -8.42 12.09
N ALA A 256 -5.37 -9.18 12.52
CA ALA A 256 -5.54 -10.56 13.01
C ALA A 256 -6.53 -10.67 14.17
N GLY A 257 -6.69 -9.61 14.99
CA GLY A 257 -7.70 -9.56 16.05
C GLY A 257 -9.15 -9.55 15.55
N PHE A 258 -9.40 -9.28 14.27
CA PHE A 258 -10.75 -9.23 13.68
C PHE A 258 -11.14 -10.48 12.91
N VAL A 259 -10.24 -11.47 12.78
CA VAL A 259 -10.51 -12.76 12.15
C VAL A 259 -10.50 -13.89 13.18
N ARG A 260 -11.13 -15.00 12.82
CA ARG A 260 -11.31 -16.14 13.73
C ARG A 260 -10.04 -16.98 13.87
N SER A 261 -9.18 -17.05 12.85
CA SER A 261 -8.04 -17.94 12.82
C SER A 261 -6.92 -17.41 11.92
N TRP A 262 -5.67 -17.74 12.24
CA TRP A 262 -4.50 -17.47 11.41
C TRP A 262 -4.63 -17.96 9.98
N ARG A 263 -5.46 -19.00 9.74
CA ARG A 263 -5.73 -19.51 8.38
C ARG A 263 -6.39 -18.46 7.48
N GLU A 264 -7.19 -17.57 8.05
CA GLU A 264 -7.77 -16.45 7.31
C GLU A 264 -6.67 -15.42 6.97
N ILE A 265 -5.75 -15.17 7.89
CA ILE A 265 -4.56 -14.31 7.68
C ILE A 265 -3.67 -14.90 6.56
N ARG A 266 -3.43 -16.21 6.57
CA ARG A 266 -2.70 -16.89 5.49
C ARG A 266 -3.33 -16.67 4.12
N LYS A 267 -4.66 -16.81 4.00
CA LYS A 267 -5.36 -16.57 2.73
C LYS A 267 -5.25 -15.12 2.29
N ALA A 268 -5.37 -14.17 3.23
CA ALA A 268 -5.19 -12.75 2.96
C ALA A 268 -3.77 -12.46 2.44
N TYR A 269 -2.73 -12.93 3.10
CA TYR A 269 -1.35 -12.78 2.63
C TYR A 269 -1.09 -13.42 1.28
N THR A 270 -1.64 -14.62 1.02
CA THR A 270 -1.50 -15.26 -0.28
C THR A 270 -2.14 -14.43 -1.39
N PHE A 271 -3.31 -13.87 -1.13
CA PHE A 271 -3.98 -12.99 -2.09
C PHE A 271 -3.19 -11.70 -2.34
N LEU A 272 -2.69 -11.06 -1.29
CA LEU A 272 -1.88 -9.83 -1.38
C LEU A 272 -0.54 -10.08 -2.10
N ALA A 273 0.18 -11.12 -1.73
CA ALA A 273 1.44 -11.48 -2.37
C ALA A 273 1.28 -11.73 -3.88
N LEU A 274 0.16 -12.32 -4.30
CA LEU A 274 -0.13 -12.54 -5.72
C LEU A 274 -0.58 -11.23 -6.41
N THR A 275 -1.43 -10.44 -5.78
CA THR A 275 -1.95 -9.21 -6.40
C THR A 275 -0.89 -8.12 -6.45
N VAL A 276 -0.36 -7.70 -5.32
CA VAL A 276 0.64 -6.62 -5.25
C VAL A 276 1.98 -7.07 -5.83
N GLY A 277 2.39 -8.32 -5.55
CA GLY A 277 3.62 -8.90 -6.09
C GLY A 277 3.65 -9.04 -7.63
N ILE A 278 2.51 -8.96 -8.32
CA ILE A 278 2.43 -8.94 -9.77
C ILE A 278 2.10 -7.54 -10.29
N VAL A 279 1.11 -6.88 -9.71
CA VAL A 279 0.62 -5.58 -10.21
C VAL A 279 1.68 -4.49 -10.07
N THR A 280 2.32 -4.39 -8.92
CA THR A 280 3.29 -3.32 -8.65
C THR A 280 4.52 -3.39 -9.57
N PRO A 281 5.24 -4.53 -9.71
CA PRO A 281 6.37 -4.60 -10.62
C PRO A 281 5.96 -4.48 -12.08
N LEU A 282 4.77 -4.98 -12.45
CA LEU A 282 4.29 -4.87 -13.82
C LEU A 282 3.97 -3.41 -14.21
N VAL A 283 3.26 -2.68 -13.35
CA VAL A 283 2.97 -1.26 -13.57
C VAL A 283 4.26 -0.45 -13.58
N ALA A 284 5.18 -0.70 -12.63
CA ALA A 284 6.48 -0.04 -12.59
C ALA A 284 7.28 -0.30 -13.87
N ALA A 285 7.37 -1.55 -14.34
CA ALA A 285 8.07 -1.88 -15.58
C ALA A 285 7.45 -1.18 -16.79
N LEU A 286 6.12 -1.17 -16.89
CA LEU A 286 5.41 -0.54 -18.00
C LEU A 286 5.60 0.97 -18.01
N VAL A 287 5.41 1.65 -16.87
CA VAL A 287 5.51 3.11 -16.82
C VAL A 287 6.97 3.59 -16.96
N LEU A 288 7.92 2.93 -16.29
CA LEU A 288 9.32 3.32 -16.34
C LEU A 288 10.01 2.97 -17.68
N SER A 289 9.39 2.16 -18.52
CA SER A 289 9.83 1.90 -19.88
C SER A 289 9.21 2.82 -20.93
N THR A 290 8.39 3.79 -20.51
CA THR A 290 7.83 4.81 -21.42
C THR A 290 8.74 6.04 -21.51
N ASN A 291 8.64 6.77 -22.61
CA ASN A 291 9.41 8.01 -22.81
C ASN A 291 8.70 9.20 -22.14
N ILE A 292 8.69 9.23 -20.80
CA ILE A 292 8.12 10.31 -20.00
C ILE A 292 9.26 11.10 -19.34
N ASP A 293 9.10 12.40 -19.20
CA ASP A 293 9.97 13.20 -18.33
C ASP A 293 9.64 12.92 -16.85
N PHE A 294 10.39 12.01 -16.25
CA PHE A 294 10.18 11.59 -14.86
C PHE A 294 10.36 12.73 -13.86
N LYS A 295 11.17 13.75 -14.16
CA LYS A 295 11.38 14.91 -13.27
C LYS A 295 10.17 15.83 -13.26
N ALA A 296 9.54 16.03 -14.42
CA ALA A 296 8.36 16.87 -14.55
C ALA A 296 7.11 16.21 -13.90
N HIS A 297 7.07 14.87 -13.86
CA HIS A 297 5.92 14.08 -13.41
C HIS A 297 6.23 13.19 -12.21
N GLU A 298 7.18 13.57 -11.36
CA GLU A 298 7.59 12.79 -10.18
C GLU A 298 6.41 12.51 -9.22
N GLY A 299 5.50 13.46 -9.05
CA GLY A 299 4.37 13.33 -8.14
C GLY A 299 3.11 12.71 -8.75
N ASP A 300 2.95 12.71 -10.08
CA ASP A 300 1.74 12.27 -10.78
C ASP A 300 2.02 11.30 -11.95
N LEU A 301 3.14 10.59 -11.89
CA LEU A 301 3.67 9.75 -12.96
C LEU A 301 2.61 8.79 -13.54
N ILE A 302 1.89 8.07 -12.68
CA ILE A 302 0.89 7.08 -13.11
C ILE A 302 -0.32 7.76 -13.74
N THR A 303 -0.75 8.89 -13.19
CA THR A 303 -1.87 9.68 -13.73
C THR A 303 -1.53 10.26 -15.11
N HIS A 304 -0.30 10.79 -15.26
CA HIS A 304 0.18 11.29 -16.54
C HIS A 304 0.29 10.14 -17.57
N TRP A 305 0.87 9.01 -17.19
CA TRP A 305 0.95 7.83 -18.05
C TRP A 305 -0.43 7.31 -18.48
N ALA A 306 -1.40 7.28 -17.55
CA ALA A 306 -2.79 6.93 -17.86
C ALA A 306 -3.40 7.87 -18.92
N THR A 307 -3.10 9.16 -18.81
CA THR A 307 -3.55 10.18 -19.79
C THR A 307 -2.96 9.91 -21.18
N LEU A 308 -1.67 9.58 -21.25
CA LEU A 308 -1.01 9.21 -22.51
C LEU A 308 -1.60 7.95 -23.14
N LEU A 309 -1.96 6.95 -22.32
CA LEU A 309 -2.48 5.67 -22.80
C LEU A 309 -3.92 5.76 -23.33
N ASN A 310 -4.81 6.42 -22.62
CA ASN A 310 -6.27 6.38 -22.87
C ASN A 310 -6.96 7.75 -22.89
N GLY A 311 -6.17 8.84 -22.91
CA GLY A 311 -6.65 10.21 -22.96
C GLY A 311 -7.04 10.79 -21.61
N VAL A 312 -7.37 12.10 -21.62
CA VAL A 312 -7.65 12.90 -20.43
C VAL A 312 -8.76 12.32 -19.53
N PRO A 313 -9.90 11.82 -20.07
CA PRO A 313 -10.95 11.28 -19.18
C PRO A 313 -10.48 10.11 -18.33
N PHE A 314 -9.64 9.22 -18.86
CA PHE A 314 -9.08 8.11 -18.11
C PHE A 314 -8.04 8.60 -17.11
N GLY A 315 -7.21 9.58 -17.48
CA GLY A 315 -6.26 10.21 -16.55
C GLY A 315 -6.97 10.85 -15.36
N VAL A 316 -8.08 11.58 -15.59
CA VAL A 316 -8.90 12.15 -14.50
C VAL A 316 -9.48 11.06 -13.59
N ALA A 317 -9.96 9.95 -14.15
CA ALA A 317 -10.45 8.83 -13.35
C ALA A 317 -9.34 8.22 -12.48
N VAL A 318 -8.12 8.06 -13.03
CA VAL A 318 -6.94 7.58 -12.30
C VAL A 318 -6.54 8.57 -11.21
N ALA A 319 -6.49 9.88 -11.51
CA ALA A 319 -6.18 10.93 -10.54
C ALA A 319 -7.16 10.94 -9.34
N ALA A 320 -8.45 10.87 -9.64
CA ALA A 320 -9.48 10.83 -8.60
C ALA A 320 -9.36 9.58 -7.72
N LEU A 321 -9.18 8.41 -8.34
CA LEU A 321 -8.98 7.16 -7.61
C LEU A 321 -7.70 7.19 -6.78
N ALA A 322 -6.58 7.62 -7.35
CA ALA A 322 -5.29 7.74 -6.67
C ALA A 322 -5.42 8.64 -5.44
N SER A 323 -5.95 9.84 -5.61
CA SER A 323 -6.11 10.80 -4.52
C SER A 323 -7.00 10.26 -3.40
N PHE A 324 -8.06 9.56 -3.76
CA PHE A 324 -9.00 8.99 -2.80
C PHE A 324 -8.38 7.80 -2.05
N THR A 325 -7.76 6.86 -2.76
CA THR A 325 -7.11 5.69 -2.14
C THR A 325 -5.90 6.07 -1.30
N LEU A 326 -5.10 7.04 -1.74
CA LEU A 326 -3.97 7.57 -0.97
C LEU A 326 -4.44 8.27 0.32
N THR A 327 -5.57 8.99 0.28
CA THR A 327 -6.18 9.55 1.51
C THR A 327 -6.66 8.44 2.46
N MET A 328 -7.13 7.31 1.92
CA MET A 328 -7.45 6.14 2.74
C MET A 328 -6.21 5.48 3.34
N ALA A 329 -5.08 5.44 2.63
CA ALA A 329 -3.81 4.96 3.19
C ALA A 329 -3.35 5.84 4.37
N VAL A 330 -3.54 7.16 4.32
CA VAL A 330 -3.33 8.02 5.50
C VAL A 330 -4.19 7.54 6.66
N ASN A 331 -5.48 7.23 6.44
CA ASN A 331 -6.36 6.73 7.49
C ASN A 331 -5.89 5.38 8.05
N THR A 332 -5.46 4.44 7.19
CA THR A 332 -4.93 3.15 7.62
C THR A 332 -3.70 3.32 8.52
N ALA A 333 -2.78 4.23 8.17
CA ALA A 333 -1.61 4.54 8.98
C ALA A 333 -1.99 5.09 10.37
N PHE A 334 -3.00 5.97 10.46
CA PHE A 334 -3.53 6.46 11.74
C PHE A 334 -4.15 5.35 12.59
N VAL A 335 -4.93 4.46 12.00
CA VAL A 335 -5.56 3.34 12.71
C VAL A 335 -4.49 2.36 13.19
N ALA A 336 -3.56 1.96 12.32
CA ALA A 336 -2.50 1.02 12.65
C ALA A 336 -1.56 1.56 13.75
N SER A 337 -1.16 2.84 13.66
CA SER A 337 -0.36 3.49 14.69
C SER A 337 -1.09 3.55 16.04
N SER A 338 -2.40 3.83 16.02
CA SER A 338 -3.18 3.89 17.27
C SER A 338 -3.32 2.53 17.94
N GLU A 339 -3.56 1.46 17.19
CA GLU A 339 -3.63 0.09 17.72
C GLU A 339 -2.28 -0.37 18.30
N LEU A 340 -1.19 -0.04 17.61
CA LEU A 340 0.16 -0.35 18.08
C LEU A 340 0.46 0.38 19.39
N MET A 341 0.22 1.69 19.43
CA MET A 341 0.46 2.53 20.62
C MET A 341 -0.44 2.16 21.79
N GLU A 342 -1.70 1.78 21.55
CA GLU A 342 -2.59 1.29 22.59
C GLU A 342 -1.99 0.07 23.32
N ARG A 343 -1.47 -0.90 22.57
CA ARG A 343 -0.87 -2.11 23.14
C ARG A 343 0.39 -1.83 23.93
N VAL A 344 1.25 -0.94 23.40
CA VAL A 344 2.46 -0.47 24.10
C VAL A 344 2.08 0.24 25.37
N ALA A 345 1.12 1.18 25.31
CA ALA A 345 0.68 1.95 26.44
C ALA A 345 0.05 1.09 27.56
N HIS A 346 -0.74 0.08 27.18
CA HIS A 346 -1.27 -0.89 28.16
C HIS A 346 -0.15 -1.67 28.85
N ARG A 347 0.85 -2.11 28.09
CA ARG A 347 1.93 -2.94 28.66
C ARG A 347 2.88 -2.16 29.56
N TYR A 348 3.19 -0.93 29.21
CA TYR A 348 4.10 -0.07 29.97
C TYR A 348 3.41 0.87 30.96
N GLY A 349 2.09 0.76 31.12
CA GLY A 349 1.33 1.53 32.09
C GLY A 349 1.11 3.01 31.74
N PHE A 350 1.21 3.37 30.46
CA PHE A 350 0.93 4.74 29.99
C PHE A 350 -0.58 5.03 29.90
N HIS A 351 -1.29 4.90 31.01
CA HIS A 351 -2.74 5.03 31.06
C HIS A 351 -3.25 6.38 30.56
N TRP A 352 -2.44 7.43 30.67
CA TRP A 352 -2.79 8.74 30.13
C TRP A 352 -3.00 8.68 28.60
N LEU A 353 -2.17 7.94 27.87
CA LEU A 353 -2.21 7.88 26.44
C LEU A 353 -3.44 7.13 25.89
N ILE A 354 -3.91 6.12 26.61
CA ILE A 354 -5.05 5.27 26.24
C ILE A 354 -6.40 5.80 26.75
N ALA A 355 -6.45 7.03 27.26
CA ALA A 355 -7.71 7.63 27.63
C ALA A 355 -8.65 7.76 26.43
N THR A 356 -9.80 7.12 26.51
CA THR A 356 -10.81 7.13 25.45
C THR A 356 -11.75 8.32 25.56
N SER A 357 -12.19 8.82 24.40
CA SER A 357 -13.26 9.81 24.31
C SER A 357 -14.64 9.17 24.65
N ARG A 358 -15.70 9.99 24.78
CA ARG A 358 -17.09 9.50 24.93
C ARG A 358 -17.52 8.53 23.81
N ARG A 359 -16.85 8.56 22.64
CA ARG A 359 -17.09 7.70 21.49
C ARG A 359 -16.11 6.53 21.38
N GLN A 360 -15.40 6.21 22.48
CA GLN A 360 -14.39 5.13 22.55
C GLN A 360 -13.24 5.28 21.55
N SER A 361 -12.90 6.50 21.15
CA SER A 361 -11.74 6.79 20.30
C SER A 361 -10.52 7.11 21.16
N LEU A 362 -9.34 6.66 20.73
CA LEU A 362 -8.03 6.93 21.34
C LEU A 362 -7.50 8.32 20.91
N TYR A 363 -8.29 9.36 21.19
CA TYR A 363 -8.10 10.71 20.65
C TYR A 363 -6.70 11.31 20.91
N ARG A 364 -6.05 10.95 22.04
CA ARG A 364 -4.72 11.46 22.37
C ARG A 364 -3.64 10.87 21.47
N ILE A 365 -3.77 9.60 21.11
CA ILE A 365 -2.85 8.94 20.19
C ILE A 365 -3.01 9.56 18.80
N HIS A 366 -4.25 9.70 18.31
CA HIS A 366 -4.49 10.33 17.00
C HIS A 366 -4.00 11.77 16.95
N LEU A 367 -4.17 12.55 18.03
CA LEU A 367 -3.66 13.91 18.11
C LEU A 367 -2.12 13.94 18.04
N LEU A 368 -1.45 13.07 18.79
CA LEU A 368 0.01 12.96 18.74
C LEU A 368 0.50 12.55 17.36
N SER A 369 -0.11 11.53 16.75
CA SER A 369 0.27 11.09 15.40
C SER A 369 0.07 12.16 14.32
N ALA A 370 -0.87 13.10 14.50
CA ALA A 370 -1.08 14.21 13.58
C ALA A 370 -0.11 15.37 13.79
N LEU A 371 0.54 15.47 14.96
CA LEU A 371 1.53 16.52 15.27
C LEU A 371 2.95 16.18 14.78
N PHE A 372 3.25 14.89 14.59
CA PHE A 372 4.51 14.40 14.04
C PHE A 372 4.45 14.27 12.51
#